data_f6809089e15f21531487fe94fd964407
#
_entry.id   f6809089e15f21531487fe94fd964407
#
_cell.length_a   1.000
_cell.length_b   1.000
_cell.length_c   1.000
_cell.angle_alpha   90.00
_cell.angle_beta   90.00
_cell.angle_gamma   90.00
#
_symmetry.space_group_name_H-M   'P 1'
#
loop_
_entity.id
_entity.type
_entity.pdbx_description
1 polymer ?
#
loop_
_entity_poly.entity_id
_entity_poly.type
_entity_poly.pdbx_seq_one_letter_code
_entity_poly.pdbx_strand_id
1 'polypeptide(L)'
;IRRPPRSTLSSSSAASDVYKRQHLISIGDIFQANLTTQCEVEALEPYSSLSIYSKIRSKLQAPFGGIIINNSNGINEAVLSTSPERFLKIDKEGYVESRPIKGTRSRHQDINQDALNAIDLITNEKDRAENIMIVDLLRNDLSKVCEIGSIRVPEILKLESYLKVHHLTSVIRGKLKKDKTWVDLLTACWPGGSITGAPKLRSCQRLYEIEKYGRGPYCGSFLKIDWNGEFDSNILIRSFVVNNKKINISAGCGIVSDSDPHDETEELKWKLLPLIDSLK
;
A
#
# COMPACT_ATOMS: atom_id res chain seq x y z
N ILE A 1 3.07 -14.67 -21.34
CA ILE A 1 2.36 -14.78 -20.03
C ILE A 1 0.92 -15.14 -20.28
N ARG A 2 0.45 -16.23 -19.66
CA ARG A 2 -0.96 -16.65 -19.74
C ARG A 2 -1.80 -15.71 -18.87
N ARG A 3 -2.88 -15.18 -19.40
CA ARG A 3 -3.83 -14.42 -18.58
C ARG A 3 -4.45 -15.35 -17.54
N PRO A 4 -4.65 -14.90 -16.29
CA PRO A 4 -5.39 -15.69 -15.30
C PRO A 4 -6.79 -15.98 -15.84
N PRO A 5 -7.39 -17.12 -15.49
CA PRO A 5 -8.75 -17.40 -15.84
C PRO A 5 -9.68 -16.30 -15.29
N ARG A 6 -10.69 -15.88 -16.07
CA ARG A 6 -11.64 -14.82 -15.70
C ARG A 6 -12.33 -15.06 -14.34
N SER A 7 -12.35 -16.31 -13.88
CA SER A 7 -12.95 -16.71 -12.60
C SER A 7 -12.22 -16.22 -11.35
N THR A 8 -10.92 -15.84 -11.42
CA THR A 8 -10.17 -15.32 -10.27
C THR A 8 -10.46 -13.85 -9.95
N LEU A 9 -11.13 -13.14 -10.85
CA LEU A 9 -11.60 -11.76 -10.71
C LEU A 9 -13.13 -11.69 -10.83
N SER A 10 -13.87 -12.71 -10.33
CA SER A 10 -15.33 -12.65 -10.41
C SER A 10 -15.85 -11.50 -9.53
N SER A 11 -16.57 -10.57 -10.13
CA SER A 11 -17.20 -9.43 -9.44
C SER A 11 -18.07 -9.85 -8.25
N SER A 12 -18.66 -11.06 -8.30
CA SER A 12 -19.50 -11.60 -7.24
C SER A 12 -18.74 -11.96 -5.95
N SER A 13 -17.50 -12.48 -6.05
CA SER A 13 -16.71 -12.81 -4.84
C SER A 13 -16.16 -11.55 -4.17
N ALA A 14 -15.65 -10.61 -4.94
CA ALA A 14 -15.16 -9.34 -4.41
C ALA A 14 -16.29 -8.53 -3.76
N ALA A 15 -17.46 -8.43 -4.40
CA ALA A 15 -18.63 -7.77 -3.82
C ALA A 15 -19.08 -8.44 -2.50
N SER A 16 -19.13 -9.78 -2.44
CA SER A 16 -19.45 -10.50 -1.20
C SER A 16 -18.45 -10.17 -0.08
N ASP A 17 -17.18 -10.01 -0.40
CA ASP A 17 -16.16 -9.68 0.59
C ASP A 17 -16.22 -8.21 1.04
N VAL A 18 -16.70 -7.29 0.21
CA VAL A 18 -17.05 -5.91 0.60
C VAL A 18 -18.21 -5.92 1.60
N TYR A 19 -19.31 -6.62 1.30
CA TYR A 19 -20.47 -6.70 2.20
C TYR A 19 -20.12 -7.25 3.59
N LYS A 20 -19.27 -8.29 3.69
CA LYS A 20 -18.81 -8.83 4.97
C LYS A 20 -18.09 -7.77 5.81
N ARG A 21 -17.23 -6.95 5.19
CA ARG A 21 -16.52 -5.88 5.87
C ARG A 21 -17.44 -4.75 6.31
N GLN A 22 -18.38 -4.35 5.45
CA GLN A 22 -19.39 -3.36 5.79
C GLN A 22 -20.28 -3.81 6.95
N HIS A 23 -20.62 -5.09 7.02
CA HIS A 23 -21.33 -5.62 8.19
C HIS A 23 -20.52 -5.44 9.47
N LEU A 24 -19.21 -5.73 9.48
CA LEU A 24 -18.35 -5.51 10.65
C LEU A 24 -18.26 -4.02 11.02
N ILE A 25 -18.30 -3.12 10.03
CA ILE A 25 -18.31 -1.68 10.26
C ILE A 25 -19.66 -1.25 10.85
N SER A 26 -20.78 -1.73 10.30
CA SER A 26 -22.12 -1.37 10.76
C SER A 26 -22.43 -1.78 12.19
N ILE A 27 -21.86 -2.89 12.67
CA ILE A 27 -21.97 -3.34 14.07
C ILE A 27 -20.93 -2.68 15.00
N GLY A 28 -20.10 -1.76 14.47
CA GLY A 28 -19.09 -1.04 15.26
C GLY A 28 -17.86 -1.85 15.66
N ASP A 29 -17.61 -3.00 15.01
CA ASP A 29 -16.48 -3.86 15.32
C ASP A 29 -15.16 -3.29 14.78
N ILE A 30 -15.20 -2.66 13.61
CA ILE A 30 -14.09 -1.93 12.96
C ILE A 30 -14.60 -0.65 12.28
N PHE A 31 -13.72 0.30 11.98
CA PHE A 31 -14.06 1.52 11.21
C PHE A 31 -13.71 1.39 9.73
N GLN A 32 -12.63 0.66 9.46
CA GLN A 32 -12.12 0.41 8.11
C GLN A 32 -11.42 -0.94 8.07
N ALA A 33 -11.48 -1.61 6.91
CA ALA A 33 -10.62 -2.75 6.61
C ALA A 33 -10.13 -2.69 5.17
N ASN A 34 -8.86 -3.05 4.95
CA ASN A 34 -8.29 -3.12 3.61
C ASN A 34 -8.64 -4.47 2.95
N LEU A 35 -9.55 -4.43 1.97
CA LEU A 35 -9.87 -5.60 1.13
C LEU A 35 -8.68 -5.90 0.21
N THR A 36 -8.25 -7.16 0.16
CA THR A 36 -7.18 -7.59 -0.75
C THR A 36 -7.65 -8.68 -1.69
N THR A 37 -7.11 -8.65 -2.90
CA THR A 37 -7.26 -9.73 -3.88
C THR A 37 -5.88 -10.10 -4.43
N GLN A 38 -5.74 -11.35 -4.85
CA GLN A 38 -4.52 -11.90 -5.41
C GLN A 38 -4.80 -12.52 -6.77
N CYS A 39 -3.87 -12.31 -7.69
CA CYS A 39 -3.86 -12.90 -9.02
C CYS A 39 -2.53 -13.63 -9.23
N GLU A 40 -2.58 -14.86 -9.73
CA GLU A 40 -1.40 -15.61 -10.14
C GLU A 40 -1.33 -15.63 -11.68
N VAL A 41 -0.17 -15.31 -12.22
CA VAL A 41 0.15 -15.44 -13.64
C VAL A 41 1.33 -16.41 -13.80
N GLU A 42 1.32 -17.17 -14.88
CA GLU A 42 2.40 -18.11 -15.18
C GLU A 42 3.25 -17.61 -16.34
N ALA A 43 4.57 -17.65 -16.17
CA ALA A 43 5.51 -17.37 -17.25
C ALA A 43 5.61 -18.57 -18.19
N LEU A 44 5.38 -18.36 -19.47
CA LEU A 44 5.42 -19.41 -20.50
C LEU A 44 6.85 -19.82 -20.87
N GLU A 45 7.79 -18.89 -20.70
CA GLU A 45 9.21 -19.07 -21.07
C GLU A 45 10.13 -18.80 -19.88
N PRO A 46 11.34 -19.37 -19.87
CA PRO A 46 12.35 -19.04 -18.87
C PRO A 46 12.63 -17.54 -18.84
N TYR A 47 12.75 -16.97 -17.66
CA TYR A 47 13.01 -15.56 -17.47
C TYR A 47 13.98 -15.31 -16.29
N SER A 48 14.63 -14.16 -16.35
CA SER A 48 15.37 -13.62 -15.21
C SER A 48 14.48 -12.65 -14.42
N SER A 49 14.41 -12.80 -13.10
CA SER A 49 13.69 -11.87 -12.23
C SER A 49 14.15 -10.42 -12.42
N LEU A 50 15.45 -10.23 -12.71
CA LEU A 50 16.00 -8.90 -13.01
C LEU A 50 15.47 -8.33 -14.32
N SER A 51 15.32 -9.14 -15.37
CA SER A 51 14.77 -8.68 -16.65
C SER A 51 13.30 -8.30 -16.52
N ILE A 52 12.52 -9.08 -15.76
CA ILE A 52 11.14 -8.72 -15.44
C ILE A 52 11.09 -7.40 -14.66
N TYR A 53 11.93 -7.25 -13.62
CA TYR A 53 11.95 -6.03 -12.83
C TYR A 53 12.29 -4.80 -13.67
N SER A 54 13.27 -4.89 -14.55
CA SER A 54 13.63 -3.81 -15.50
C SER A 54 12.42 -3.39 -16.35
N LYS A 55 11.70 -4.37 -16.90
CA LYS A 55 10.48 -4.14 -17.69
C LYS A 55 9.35 -3.50 -16.88
N ILE A 56 9.08 -4.03 -15.70
CA ILE A 56 8.05 -3.48 -14.80
C ILE A 56 8.40 -2.04 -14.43
N ARG A 57 9.65 -1.78 -14.02
CA ARG A 57 10.09 -0.46 -13.59
C ARG A 57 10.02 0.60 -14.70
N SER A 58 10.27 0.23 -15.96
CA SER A 58 10.13 1.15 -17.09
C SER A 58 8.69 1.62 -17.31
N LYS A 59 7.71 0.77 -17.00
CA LYS A 59 6.28 1.06 -17.17
C LYS A 59 5.63 1.67 -15.91
N LEU A 60 6.06 1.21 -14.73
CA LEU A 60 5.51 1.56 -13.42
C LEU A 60 6.59 2.28 -12.58
N GLN A 61 6.94 3.49 -12.98
CA GLN A 61 7.91 4.30 -12.25
C GLN A 61 7.37 4.68 -10.87
N ALA A 62 8.17 4.42 -9.82
CA ALA A 62 7.81 4.72 -8.46
C ALA A 62 9.06 4.99 -7.59
N PRO A 63 8.97 5.88 -6.58
CA PRO A 63 10.14 6.36 -5.83
C PRO A 63 10.72 5.33 -4.85
N PHE A 64 9.92 4.39 -4.36
CA PHE A 64 10.30 3.43 -3.32
C PHE A 64 10.34 1.99 -3.83
N GLY A 65 10.75 1.81 -5.08
CA GLY A 65 10.92 0.48 -5.68
C GLY A 65 12.18 -0.23 -5.18
N GLY A 66 12.18 -1.56 -5.30
CA GLY A 66 13.31 -2.41 -4.94
C GLY A 66 13.14 -3.83 -5.45
N ILE A 67 14.21 -4.60 -5.35
CA ILE A 67 14.23 -6.01 -5.75
C ILE A 67 15.05 -6.82 -4.75
N ILE A 68 14.51 -7.98 -4.35
CA ILE A 68 15.24 -9.02 -3.63
C ILE A 68 15.10 -10.30 -4.45
N ILE A 69 16.22 -10.96 -4.74
CA ILE A 69 16.25 -12.20 -5.52
C ILE A 69 16.98 -13.27 -4.71
N ASN A 70 16.36 -14.43 -4.64
CA ASN A 70 16.97 -15.66 -4.12
C ASN A 70 17.02 -16.71 -5.24
N ASN A 71 18.22 -16.92 -5.78
CA ASN A 71 18.49 -17.94 -6.80
C ASN A 71 19.45 -18.99 -6.21
N SER A 72 18.97 -19.81 -5.30
CA SER A 72 19.78 -20.87 -4.70
C SER A 72 19.16 -22.23 -4.93
N ASN A 73 19.99 -23.26 -5.14
CA ASN A 73 19.57 -24.64 -5.27
C ASN A 73 18.47 -24.91 -6.31
N GLY A 74 18.47 -24.17 -7.43
CA GLY A 74 17.45 -24.30 -8.48
C GLY A 74 16.11 -23.64 -8.16
N ILE A 75 16.01 -22.92 -7.05
CA ILE A 75 14.84 -22.14 -6.66
C ILE A 75 15.03 -20.72 -7.22
N ASN A 76 14.04 -20.22 -7.93
CA ASN A 76 13.97 -18.83 -8.41
C ASN A 76 12.84 -18.12 -7.66
N GLU A 77 13.19 -17.45 -6.58
CA GLU A 77 12.27 -16.64 -5.79
C GLU A 77 12.70 -15.18 -5.83
N ALA A 78 11.73 -14.28 -5.97
CA ALA A 78 12.01 -12.86 -5.91
C ALA A 78 10.82 -12.05 -5.43
N VAL A 79 11.09 -10.91 -4.81
CA VAL A 79 10.11 -9.85 -4.57
C VAL A 79 10.55 -8.64 -5.38
N LEU A 80 9.69 -8.23 -6.32
CA LEU A 80 9.91 -7.11 -7.22
C LEU A 80 8.92 -6.02 -6.85
N SER A 81 9.37 -4.85 -6.47
CA SER A 81 8.48 -3.78 -6.00
C SER A 81 8.66 -2.48 -6.77
N THR A 82 7.53 -1.88 -7.17
CA THR A 82 7.42 -0.53 -7.69
C THR A 82 6.52 0.30 -6.77
N SER A 83 6.82 0.27 -5.47
CA SER A 83 6.01 0.94 -4.47
C SER A 83 6.05 2.46 -4.60
N PRO A 84 4.90 3.13 -4.58
CA PRO A 84 4.82 4.60 -4.53
C PRO A 84 4.87 5.16 -3.11
N GLU A 85 4.77 4.32 -2.08
CA GLU A 85 4.49 4.75 -0.70
C GLU A 85 5.66 4.48 0.24
N ARG A 86 6.15 5.54 0.89
CA ARG A 86 7.06 5.40 2.03
C ARG A 86 6.26 4.97 3.25
N PHE A 87 6.78 3.98 3.97
CA PHE A 87 6.19 3.59 5.25
C PHE A 87 6.73 4.47 6.38
N LEU A 88 8.00 4.34 6.69
CA LEU A 88 8.67 5.05 7.78
C LEU A 88 10.07 5.48 7.34
N LYS A 89 10.51 6.63 7.85
CA LYS A 89 11.87 7.13 7.70
C LYS A 89 12.39 7.62 9.05
N ILE A 90 13.67 7.41 9.32
CA ILE A 90 14.43 8.09 10.39
C ILE A 90 15.58 8.82 9.71
N ASP A 91 15.73 10.11 9.98
CA ASP A 91 16.89 10.88 9.53
C ASP A 91 18.06 10.80 10.53
N LYS A 92 19.21 11.34 10.14
CA LYS A 92 20.43 11.36 10.95
C LYS A 92 20.28 12.09 12.30
N GLU A 93 19.33 13.00 12.39
CA GLU A 93 18.98 13.69 13.63
C GLU A 93 18.00 12.91 14.49
N GLY A 94 17.49 11.74 14.02
CA GLY A 94 16.53 10.90 14.71
C GLY A 94 15.08 11.41 14.62
N TYR A 95 14.76 12.25 13.62
CA TYR A 95 13.37 12.55 13.33
C TYR A 95 12.75 11.44 12.50
N VAL A 96 11.60 10.99 12.96
CA VAL A 96 10.75 10.01 12.26
C VAL A 96 9.79 10.74 11.33
N GLU A 97 9.57 10.19 10.14
CA GLU A 97 8.57 10.67 9.19
C GLU A 97 7.78 9.49 8.63
N SER A 98 6.46 9.68 8.49
CA SER A 98 5.58 8.82 7.70
C SER A 98 4.75 9.68 6.75
N ARG A 99 4.49 9.16 5.53
CA ARG A 99 3.75 9.87 4.47
C ARG A 99 2.67 8.99 3.87
N PRO A 100 1.53 8.82 4.57
CA PRO A 100 0.42 8.06 4.02
C PRO A 100 -0.18 8.76 2.80
N ILE A 101 -0.54 7.95 1.81
CA ILE A 101 -1.26 8.36 0.60
C ILE A 101 -2.68 7.79 0.70
N LYS A 102 -3.68 8.64 0.56
CA LYS A 102 -5.08 8.25 0.39
C LYS A 102 -5.72 9.14 -0.65
N GLY A 103 -6.39 8.49 -1.59
CA GLY A 103 -6.93 9.19 -2.75
C GLY A 103 -5.91 9.38 -3.87
N THR A 104 -6.32 9.03 -5.07
CA THR A 104 -5.52 9.16 -6.29
C THR A 104 -6.43 9.47 -7.45
N ARG A 105 -6.02 10.43 -8.29
CA ARG A 105 -6.65 10.71 -9.58
C ARG A 105 -5.61 10.71 -10.68
N SER A 106 -5.98 10.24 -11.86
CA SER A 106 -5.09 10.28 -13.03
C SER A 106 -4.88 11.71 -13.50
N ARG A 107 -3.66 12.01 -13.97
CA ARG A 107 -3.40 13.23 -14.74
C ARG A 107 -4.10 13.15 -16.09
N HIS A 108 -4.46 14.30 -16.62
CA HIS A 108 -5.08 14.41 -17.94
C HIS A 108 -4.30 15.36 -18.84
N GLN A 109 -4.31 15.10 -20.17
CA GLN A 109 -3.61 15.98 -21.14
C GLN A 109 -4.33 17.34 -21.31
N ASP A 110 -5.66 17.32 -21.25
CA ASP A 110 -6.46 18.55 -21.19
C ASP A 110 -6.31 19.19 -19.82
N ILE A 111 -5.91 20.46 -19.79
CA ILE A 111 -5.59 21.21 -18.58
C ILE A 111 -6.85 21.40 -17.71
N ASN A 112 -8.02 21.61 -18.32
CA ASN A 112 -9.26 21.81 -17.55
C ASN A 112 -9.69 20.49 -16.88
N GLN A 113 -9.62 19.37 -17.59
CA GLN A 113 -9.92 18.07 -17.03
C GLN A 113 -8.92 17.68 -15.94
N ASP A 114 -7.63 18.00 -16.11
CA ASP A 114 -6.60 17.76 -15.10
C ASP A 114 -6.89 18.56 -13.81
N ALA A 115 -7.29 19.81 -13.96
CA ALA A 115 -7.71 20.68 -12.84
C ALA A 115 -8.97 20.14 -12.15
N LEU A 116 -9.96 19.65 -12.89
CA LEU A 116 -11.16 19.03 -12.33
C LEU A 116 -10.83 17.77 -11.52
N ASN A 117 -9.93 16.92 -12.03
CA ASN A 117 -9.46 15.73 -11.32
C ASN A 117 -8.75 16.10 -10.01
N ALA A 118 -7.95 17.17 -10.01
CA ALA A 118 -7.27 17.65 -8.81
C ALA A 118 -8.28 18.24 -7.78
N ILE A 119 -9.27 19.01 -8.23
CA ILE A 119 -10.33 19.57 -7.39
C ILE A 119 -11.18 18.44 -6.78
N ASP A 120 -11.61 17.47 -7.60
CA ASP A 120 -12.36 16.31 -7.13
C ASP A 120 -11.61 15.59 -6.00
N LEU A 121 -10.30 15.35 -6.18
CA LEU A 121 -9.47 14.69 -5.16
C LEU A 121 -9.41 15.49 -3.85
N ILE A 122 -9.26 16.81 -3.91
CA ILE A 122 -9.16 17.67 -2.72
C ILE A 122 -10.49 17.76 -1.98
N THR A 123 -11.59 17.75 -2.70
CA THR A 123 -12.94 17.95 -2.15
C THR A 123 -13.65 16.66 -1.78
N ASN A 124 -13.16 15.50 -2.24
CA ASN A 124 -13.76 14.20 -1.97
C ASN A 124 -13.78 13.88 -0.48
N GLU A 125 -14.95 13.81 0.12
CA GLU A 125 -15.12 13.60 1.57
C GLU A 125 -14.58 12.25 2.02
N LYS A 126 -14.79 11.18 1.24
CA LYS A 126 -14.30 9.83 1.53
C LYS A 126 -12.76 9.80 1.60
N ASP A 127 -12.07 10.30 0.55
CA ASP A 127 -10.62 10.33 0.49
C ASP A 127 -10.01 11.14 1.65
N ARG A 128 -10.65 12.26 1.99
CA ARG A 128 -10.26 13.13 3.13
C ARG A 128 -10.42 12.42 4.47
N ALA A 129 -11.58 11.82 4.71
CA ALA A 129 -11.89 11.11 5.96
C ALA A 129 -10.94 9.92 6.17
N GLU A 130 -10.69 9.13 5.12
CA GLU A 130 -9.74 8.02 5.17
C GLU A 130 -8.31 8.51 5.46
N ASN A 131 -7.87 9.62 4.85
CA ASN A 131 -6.53 10.16 5.09
C ASN A 131 -6.38 10.64 6.55
N ILE A 132 -7.35 11.37 7.08
CA ILE A 132 -7.36 11.86 8.48
C ILE A 132 -7.33 10.68 9.45
N MET A 133 -8.12 9.64 9.22
CA MET A 133 -8.14 8.43 10.06
C MET A 133 -6.77 7.73 10.09
N ILE A 134 -6.09 7.62 8.95
CA ILE A 134 -4.73 7.02 8.89
C ILE A 134 -3.71 7.93 9.56
N VAL A 135 -3.83 9.25 9.45
CA VAL A 135 -2.99 10.21 10.19
C VAL A 135 -3.12 9.99 11.69
N ASP A 136 -4.33 9.87 12.23
CA ASP A 136 -4.55 9.64 13.66
C ASP A 136 -4.01 8.27 14.11
N LEU A 137 -4.19 7.23 13.30
CA LEU A 137 -3.63 5.91 13.57
C LEU A 137 -2.09 5.96 13.65
N LEU A 138 -1.43 6.62 12.70
CA LEU A 138 0.02 6.79 12.70
C LEU A 138 0.52 7.67 13.84
N ARG A 139 -0.20 8.74 14.21
CA ARG A 139 0.11 9.55 15.40
C ARG A 139 0.08 8.70 16.66
N ASN A 140 -0.93 7.84 16.82
CA ASN A 140 -1.02 6.91 17.95
C ASN A 140 0.17 5.93 17.95
N ASP A 141 0.53 5.35 16.80
CA ASP A 141 1.65 4.42 16.72
C ASP A 141 2.98 5.10 17.05
N LEU A 142 3.25 6.27 16.47
CA LEU A 142 4.46 7.04 16.75
C LEU A 142 4.54 7.51 18.20
N SER A 143 3.41 7.75 18.89
CA SER A 143 3.40 8.20 20.29
C SER A 143 4.03 7.19 21.25
N LYS A 144 4.07 5.92 20.89
CA LYS A 144 4.67 4.85 21.68
C LYS A 144 6.19 4.96 21.77
N VAL A 145 6.83 5.50 20.73
CA VAL A 145 8.29 5.51 20.54
C VAL A 145 8.90 6.90 20.39
N CYS A 146 8.10 7.93 20.10
CA CYS A 146 8.56 9.30 19.98
C CYS A 146 8.49 10.06 21.32
N GLU A 147 9.29 11.09 21.47
CA GLU A 147 9.29 12.00 22.60
C GLU A 147 7.91 12.65 22.78
N ILE A 148 7.50 12.81 24.02
CA ILE A 148 6.19 13.41 24.36
C ILE A 148 6.16 14.85 23.81
N GLY A 149 5.07 15.18 23.11
CA GLY A 149 4.89 16.50 22.52
C GLY A 149 5.73 16.79 21.27
N SER A 150 6.49 15.82 20.75
CA SER A 150 7.27 16.00 19.51
C SER A 150 6.47 15.73 18.23
N ILE A 151 5.36 14.99 18.32
CA ILE A 151 4.58 14.60 17.14
C ILE A 151 3.86 15.81 16.57
N ARG A 152 4.07 16.04 15.27
CA ARG A 152 3.46 17.11 14.47
C ARG A 152 2.92 16.55 13.17
N VAL A 153 1.93 17.23 12.59
CA VAL A 153 1.40 16.99 11.25
C VAL A 153 1.66 18.27 10.43
N PRO A 154 2.88 18.47 9.91
CA PRO A 154 3.22 19.70 9.20
C PRO A 154 2.43 19.89 7.90
N GLU A 155 2.01 18.79 7.27
CA GLU A 155 1.20 18.82 6.05
C GLU A 155 0.04 17.83 6.24
N ILE A 156 -1.17 18.31 6.04
CA ILE A 156 -2.40 17.49 6.08
C ILE A 156 -3.19 17.70 4.79
N LEU A 157 -3.64 16.58 4.17
CA LEU A 157 -4.47 16.61 2.95
C LEU A 157 -3.85 17.45 1.82
N LYS A 158 -2.54 17.37 1.64
CA LYS A 158 -1.83 18.10 0.60
C LYS A 158 -1.95 17.39 -0.74
N LEU A 159 -2.29 18.15 -1.77
CA LEU A 159 -2.23 17.67 -3.15
C LEU A 159 -0.77 17.59 -3.61
N GLU A 160 -0.33 16.42 -4.02
CA GLU A 160 0.94 16.21 -4.69
C GLU A 160 0.69 15.73 -6.12
N SER A 161 1.21 16.48 -7.10
CA SER A 161 1.04 16.18 -8.52
C SER A 161 2.32 15.57 -9.09
N TYR A 162 2.20 14.34 -9.56
CA TYR A 162 3.26 13.61 -10.25
C TYR A 162 2.98 13.56 -11.76
N LEU A 163 3.88 12.95 -12.52
CA LEU A 163 3.76 12.91 -13.99
C LEU A 163 2.46 12.24 -14.47
N LYS A 164 1.98 11.20 -13.79
CA LYS A 164 0.83 10.40 -14.20
C LYS A 164 -0.38 10.49 -13.27
N VAL A 165 -0.19 10.97 -12.05
CA VAL A 165 -1.23 10.95 -11.02
C VAL A 165 -1.14 12.16 -10.11
N HIS A 166 -2.29 12.55 -9.55
CA HIS A 166 -2.41 13.36 -8.35
C HIS A 166 -2.61 12.46 -7.14
N HIS A 167 -1.95 12.76 -6.03
CA HIS A 167 -2.12 12.09 -4.74
C HIS A 167 -2.56 13.07 -3.67
N LEU A 168 -3.38 12.61 -2.73
CA LEU A 168 -3.68 13.32 -1.49
C LEU A 168 -2.81 12.72 -0.39
N THR A 169 -1.85 13.51 0.11
CA THR A 169 -0.84 13.06 1.07
C THR A 169 -0.93 13.83 2.38
N SER A 170 -0.51 13.21 3.46
CA SER A 170 -0.24 13.88 4.73
C SER A 170 1.14 13.52 5.23
N VAL A 171 1.73 14.38 6.06
CA VAL A 171 3.06 14.14 6.63
C VAL A 171 2.96 14.16 8.14
N ILE A 172 3.39 13.10 8.77
CA ILE A 172 3.49 12.98 10.23
C ILE A 172 4.96 12.91 10.59
N ARG A 173 5.38 13.74 11.54
CA ARG A 173 6.76 13.75 12.06
C ARG A 173 6.77 13.67 13.57
N GLY A 174 7.83 13.04 14.11
CA GLY A 174 8.11 12.97 15.54
C GLY A 174 9.59 12.81 15.79
N LYS A 175 10.04 13.06 17.01
CA LYS A 175 11.41 12.83 17.45
C LYS A 175 11.47 11.49 18.16
N LEU A 176 12.30 10.54 17.68
CA LEU A 176 12.49 9.26 18.33
C LEU A 176 13.13 9.47 19.72
N LYS A 177 12.64 8.74 20.75
CA LYS A 177 13.27 8.75 22.09
C LYS A 177 14.70 8.22 21.98
N LYS A 178 15.60 8.73 22.83
CA LYS A 178 17.03 8.37 22.79
C LYS A 178 17.34 6.90 23.06
N ASP A 179 16.46 6.22 23.81
CA ASP A 179 16.53 4.80 24.12
C ASP A 179 15.84 3.91 23.09
N LYS A 180 15.31 4.47 22.01
CA LYS A 180 14.57 3.76 20.95
C LYS A 180 15.38 3.71 19.66
N THR A 181 15.15 2.64 18.90
CA THR A 181 15.81 2.35 17.63
C THR A 181 14.79 2.22 16.50
N TRP A 182 15.25 2.01 15.27
CA TRP A 182 14.40 1.69 14.14
C TRP A 182 13.59 0.38 14.37
N VAL A 183 14.12 -0.57 15.16
CA VAL A 183 13.41 -1.81 15.51
C VAL A 183 12.17 -1.50 16.35
N ASP A 184 12.32 -0.65 17.38
CA ASP A 184 11.20 -0.21 18.22
C ASP A 184 10.15 0.54 17.38
N LEU A 185 10.61 1.44 16.47
CA LEU A 185 9.74 2.16 15.57
C LEU A 185 8.95 1.23 14.67
N LEU A 186 9.64 0.27 14.03
CA LEU A 186 8.99 -0.70 13.17
C LEU A 186 7.98 -1.54 13.95
N THR A 187 8.34 -2.02 15.14
CA THR A 187 7.47 -2.81 16.01
C THR A 187 6.22 -2.04 16.43
N ALA A 188 6.35 -0.75 16.74
CA ALA A 188 5.21 0.09 17.15
C ALA A 188 4.25 0.39 15.99
N CYS A 189 4.76 0.53 14.77
CA CYS A 189 3.97 0.92 13.60
C CYS A 189 3.49 -0.25 12.76
N TRP A 190 4.11 -1.43 12.88
CA TRP A 190 3.78 -2.62 12.10
C TRP A 190 2.52 -3.33 12.59
N PRO A 191 1.69 -3.87 11.68
CA PRO A 191 1.68 -3.59 10.24
C PRO A 191 1.18 -2.18 9.94
N GLY A 192 1.46 -1.68 8.72
CA GLY A 192 1.02 -0.35 8.29
C GLY A 192 -0.49 -0.17 8.36
N GLY A 193 -0.95 0.95 8.91
CA GLY A 193 -2.37 1.25 9.05
C GLY A 193 -3.09 1.39 7.71
N SER A 194 -2.42 1.99 6.71
CA SER A 194 -2.97 2.23 5.37
C SER A 194 -3.35 0.96 4.62
N ILE A 195 -2.76 -0.18 5.01
CA ILE A 195 -2.93 -1.48 4.35
C ILE A 195 -3.64 -2.53 5.22
N THR A 196 -4.04 -2.18 6.45
CA THR A 196 -4.79 -3.05 7.37
C THR A 196 -6.17 -2.50 7.67
N GLY A 197 -6.27 -1.49 8.49
CA GLY A 197 -7.52 -0.84 8.87
C GLY A 197 -7.48 -0.26 10.29
N ALA A 198 -8.62 0.19 10.75
CA ALA A 198 -8.78 0.83 12.04
C ALA A 198 -10.00 0.24 12.81
N PRO A 199 -9.87 -0.07 14.12
CA PRO A 199 -8.66 -0.15 14.94
C PRO A 199 -7.71 -1.26 14.44
N LYS A 200 -6.39 -1.00 14.41
CA LYS A 200 -5.40 -1.85 13.74
C LYS A 200 -5.48 -3.34 14.13
N LEU A 201 -5.37 -3.64 15.43
CA LEU A 201 -5.35 -5.03 15.88
C LEU A 201 -6.65 -5.76 15.55
N ARG A 202 -7.79 -5.09 15.75
CA ARG A 202 -9.10 -5.69 15.47
C ARG A 202 -9.30 -5.94 13.98
N SER A 203 -8.90 -4.99 13.13
CA SER A 203 -8.93 -5.15 11.69
C SER A 203 -8.06 -6.32 11.23
N CYS A 204 -6.85 -6.48 11.80
CA CYS A 204 -5.97 -7.62 11.48
C CYS A 204 -6.63 -8.96 11.85
N GLN A 205 -7.29 -9.07 13.02
CA GLN A 205 -8.01 -10.27 13.43
C GLN A 205 -9.12 -10.61 12.42
N ARG A 206 -9.93 -9.62 12.03
CA ARG A 206 -11.02 -9.82 11.09
C ARG A 206 -10.54 -10.12 9.67
N LEU A 207 -9.46 -9.50 9.22
CA LEU A 207 -8.83 -9.82 7.94
C LEU A 207 -8.33 -11.26 7.92
N TYR A 208 -7.71 -11.74 8.99
CA TYR A 208 -7.27 -13.14 9.10
C TYR A 208 -8.43 -14.14 9.00
N GLU A 209 -9.60 -13.81 9.54
CA GLU A 209 -10.80 -14.65 9.47
C GLU A 209 -11.44 -14.66 8.07
N ILE A 210 -11.33 -13.55 7.32
CA ILE A 210 -12.03 -13.35 6.04
C ILE A 210 -11.14 -13.73 4.85
N GLU A 211 -9.85 -13.41 4.90
CA GLU A 211 -8.92 -13.66 3.80
C GLU A 211 -8.57 -15.15 3.71
N LYS A 212 -8.79 -15.73 2.52
CA LYS A 212 -8.56 -17.16 2.28
C LYS A 212 -7.08 -17.51 2.16
N TYR A 213 -6.24 -16.54 1.88
CA TYR A 213 -4.81 -16.71 1.61
C TYR A 213 -3.99 -15.71 2.40
N GLY A 214 -2.81 -16.13 2.85
CA GLY A 214 -1.84 -15.23 3.45
C GLY A 214 -1.33 -14.22 2.42
N ARG A 215 -1.10 -12.99 2.86
CA ARG A 215 -0.62 -11.90 2.00
C ARG A 215 0.84 -12.09 1.56
N GLY A 216 1.61 -12.91 2.27
CA GLY A 216 3.03 -13.09 2.04
C GLY A 216 3.80 -11.77 2.11
N PRO A 217 4.71 -11.47 1.16
CA PRO A 217 5.41 -10.19 1.09
C PRO A 217 4.51 -8.98 0.80
N TYR A 218 3.34 -9.17 0.19
CA TYR A 218 2.40 -8.08 -0.08
C TYR A 218 1.95 -7.41 1.22
N CYS A 219 1.92 -6.09 1.26
CA CYS A 219 1.73 -5.27 2.46
C CYS A 219 2.89 -5.34 3.46
N GLY A 220 3.97 -6.02 3.10
CA GLY A 220 5.24 -6.01 3.83
C GLY A 220 6.03 -4.71 3.60
N SER A 221 7.35 -4.77 3.82
CA SER A 221 8.22 -3.61 3.65
C SER A 221 9.63 -4.04 3.24
N PHE A 222 10.22 -3.31 2.31
CA PHE A 222 11.67 -3.28 2.17
C PHE A 222 12.25 -2.23 3.11
N LEU A 223 13.38 -2.58 3.72
CA LEU A 223 14.09 -1.74 4.68
C LEU A 223 15.47 -1.37 4.13
N LYS A 224 15.83 -0.11 4.21
CA LYS A 224 17.17 0.41 4.01
C LYS A 224 17.67 0.99 5.33
N ILE A 225 18.81 0.50 5.80
CA ILE A 225 19.42 0.92 7.06
C ILE A 225 20.85 1.32 6.73
N ASP A 226 21.20 2.57 7.01
CA ASP A 226 22.54 3.09 6.81
C ASP A 226 23.36 3.05 8.11
N TRP A 227 24.69 2.97 7.99
CA TRP A 227 25.61 2.91 9.14
C TRP A 227 25.54 4.13 10.08
N ASN A 228 25.07 5.26 9.58
CA ASN A 228 24.86 6.49 10.36
C ASN A 228 23.54 6.51 11.15
N GLY A 229 22.77 5.39 11.12
CA GLY A 229 21.50 5.27 11.81
C GLY A 229 20.29 5.75 11.02
N GLU A 230 20.46 6.25 9.80
CA GLU A 230 19.32 6.56 8.92
C GLU A 230 18.58 5.26 8.53
N PHE A 231 17.29 5.36 8.50
CA PHE A 231 16.39 4.27 8.14
C PHE A 231 15.35 4.77 7.14
N ASP A 232 15.08 3.99 6.12
CA ASP A 232 13.97 4.24 5.19
C ASP A 232 13.26 2.92 4.85
N SER A 233 11.96 2.98 4.68
CA SER A 233 11.14 1.81 4.40
C SER A 233 9.93 2.16 3.53
N ASN A 234 9.49 1.19 2.73
CA ASN A 234 8.31 1.31 1.90
C ASN A 234 7.17 0.41 2.40
N ILE A 235 5.99 0.57 1.83
CA ILE A 235 4.92 -0.43 1.87
C ILE A 235 5.00 -1.26 0.59
N LEU A 236 5.06 -2.59 0.68
CA LEU A 236 5.10 -3.49 -0.48
C LEU A 236 3.71 -3.62 -1.13
N ILE A 237 3.29 -2.53 -1.78
CA ILE A 237 2.18 -2.47 -2.74
C ILE A 237 2.75 -2.29 -4.14
N ARG A 238 1.97 -2.54 -5.18
CA ARG A 238 2.45 -2.61 -6.58
C ARG A 238 3.70 -3.48 -6.68
N SER A 239 3.60 -4.65 -6.07
CA SER A 239 4.72 -5.60 -5.92
C SER A 239 4.34 -6.96 -6.49
N PHE A 240 5.35 -7.69 -6.92
CA PHE A 240 5.23 -9.00 -7.57
C PHE A 240 6.05 -9.99 -6.76
N VAL A 241 5.47 -11.13 -6.46
CA VAL A 241 6.15 -12.22 -5.77
C VAL A 241 6.38 -13.35 -6.78
N VAL A 242 7.63 -13.57 -7.11
CA VAL A 242 8.06 -14.62 -8.04
C VAL A 242 8.34 -15.88 -7.25
N ASN A 243 7.80 -17.00 -7.71
CA ASN A 243 8.13 -18.33 -7.22
C ASN A 243 8.22 -19.26 -8.42
N ASN A 244 9.44 -19.54 -8.87
CA ASN A 244 9.73 -20.28 -10.09
C ASN A 244 9.01 -19.68 -11.31
N LYS A 245 8.07 -20.41 -11.92
CA LYS A 245 7.31 -19.93 -13.08
C LYS A 245 6.08 -19.09 -12.71
N LYS A 246 5.73 -19.02 -11.42
CA LYS A 246 4.54 -18.34 -10.95
C LYS A 246 4.89 -16.94 -10.45
N ILE A 247 4.05 -15.98 -10.82
CA ILE A 247 4.15 -14.59 -10.38
C ILE A 247 2.82 -14.22 -9.72
N ASN A 248 2.86 -13.98 -8.43
CA ASN A 248 1.71 -13.52 -7.66
C ASN A 248 1.70 -11.99 -7.61
N ILE A 249 0.53 -11.43 -7.88
CA ILE A 249 0.27 -9.99 -7.90
C ILE A 249 -0.94 -9.74 -7.01
N SER A 250 -0.80 -8.79 -6.08
CA SER A 250 -1.90 -8.44 -5.16
C SER A 250 -2.24 -6.96 -5.27
N ALA A 251 -3.51 -6.65 -5.07
CA ALA A 251 -4.02 -5.30 -4.93
C ALA A 251 -5.06 -5.24 -3.81
N GLY A 252 -5.28 -4.05 -3.26
CA GLY A 252 -6.26 -3.84 -2.20
C GLY A 252 -6.88 -2.45 -2.24
N CYS A 253 -8.05 -2.33 -1.63
CA CYS A 253 -8.76 -1.06 -1.39
C CYS A 253 -9.27 -0.99 0.04
N GLY A 254 -9.44 0.24 0.56
CA GLY A 254 -9.98 0.48 1.89
C GLY A 254 -11.49 0.45 1.86
N ILE A 255 -12.12 -0.43 2.64
CA ILE A 255 -13.56 -0.50 2.78
C ILE A 255 -13.99 0.29 4.00
N VAL A 256 -14.89 1.23 3.82
CA VAL A 256 -15.54 2.06 4.85
C VAL A 256 -17.06 1.90 4.77
N SER A 257 -17.80 2.54 5.68
CA SER A 257 -19.29 2.49 5.73
C SER A 257 -19.93 2.80 4.38
N ASP A 258 -19.42 3.83 3.71
CA ASP A 258 -20.00 4.41 2.50
C ASP A 258 -19.41 3.81 1.20
N SER A 259 -18.63 2.73 1.31
CA SER A 259 -18.09 2.04 0.15
C SER A 259 -19.18 1.37 -0.66
N ASP A 260 -19.22 1.60 -1.98
CA ASP A 260 -20.06 0.86 -2.90
C ASP A 260 -19.32 -0.41 -3.39
N PRO A 261 -19.91 -1.61 -3.30
CA PRO A 261 -19.25 -2.86 -3.69
C PRO A 261 -18.83 -2.92 -5.16
N HIS A 262 -19.58 -2.27 -6.06
CA HIS A 262 -19.22 -2.20 -7.47
C HIS A 262 -18.02 -1.30 -7.68
N ASP A 263 -18.04 -0.11 -7.09
CA ASP A 263 -16.95 0.88 -7.22
C ASP A 263 -15.65 0.35 -6.62
N GLU A 264 -15.69 -0.32 -5.47
CA GLU A 264 -14.51 -0.94 -4.86
C GLU A 264 -13.95 -2.10 -5.71
N THR A 265 -14.84 -2.85 -6.38
CA THR A 265 -14.42 -3.90 -7.31
C THR A 265 -13.75 -3.31 -8.55
N GLU A 266 -14.27 -2.22 -9.10
CA GLU A 266 -13.64 -1.50 -10.22
C GLU A 266 -12.30 -0.87 -9.80
N GLU A 267 -12.19 -0.32 -8.58
CA GLU A 267 -10.94 0.19 -8.04
C GLU A 267 -9.87 -0.93 -7.94
N LEU A 268 -10.24 -2.12 -7.46
CA LEU A 268 -9.34 -3.27 -7.43
C LEU A 268 -8.85 -3.66 -8.83
N LYS A 269 -9.75 -3.70 -9.82
CA LYS A 269 -9.37 -3.97 -11.21
C LYS A 269 -8.45 -2.88 -11.76
N TRP A 270 -8.76 -1.62 -11.51
CA TRP A 270 -7.96 -0.49 -11.94
C TRP A 270 -6.54 -0.53 -11.36
N LYS A 271 -6.39 -1.01 -10.11
CA LYS A 271 -5.08 -1.20 -9.47
C LYS A 271 -4.34 -2.43 -10.01
N LEU A 272 -5.03 -3.52 -10.32
CA LEU A 272 -4.43 -4.81 -10.68
C LEU A 272 -4.06 -4.91 -12.16
N LEU A 273 -4.92 -4.40 -13.07
CA LEU A 273 -4.71 -4.53 -14.51
C LEU A 273 -3.40 -3.91 -15.00
N PRO A 274 -2.99 -2.69 -14.58
CA PRO A 274 -1.71 -2.12 -15.00
C PRO A 274 -0.50 -2.96 -14.55
N LEU A 275 -0.61 -3.64 -13.40
CA LEU A 275 0.45 -4.54 -12.91
C LEU A 275 0.57 -5.75 -13.84
N ILE A 276 -0.56 -6.39 -14.18
CA ILE A 276 -0.59 -7.53 -15.12
C ILE A 276 -0.06 -7.11 -16.50
N ASP A 277 -0.50 -5.95 -17.00
CA ASP A 277 -0.08 -5.44 -18.33
C ASP A 277 1.40 -5.04 -18.36
N SER A 278 1.98 -4.71 -17.20
CA SER A 278 3.41 -4.41 -17.12
C SER A 278 4.30 -5.64 -17.39
N LEU A 279 3.77 -6.84 -17.22
CA LEU A 279 4.48 -8.09 -17.48
C LEU A 279 4.49 -8.48 -18.96
N LYS A 280 3.59 -7.93 -19.78
CA LYS A 280 3.57 -8.13 -21.24
C LYS A 280 4.67 -7.32 -21.90
#